data_536c94d54993efb9ba88667ca357ecbe
#
_entry.id   536c94d54993efb9ba88667ca357ecbe
#
_cell.length_a   1.000
_cell.length_b   1.000
_cell.length_c   1.000
_cell.angle_alpha   90.00
_cell.angle_beta   90.00
_cell.angle_gamma   90.00
#
_symmetry.space_group_name_H-M   'P 1'
#
loop_
_entity.id
_entity.type
_entity.pdbx_description
1 polymer ?
#
loop_
_entity_poly.entity_id
_entity_poly.type
_entity_poly.pdbx_seq_one_letter_code
_entity_poly.pdbx_strand_id
1 'polypeptide(L)'
;IETNDIFNVSTKTLCGEDCVLVIGNPPRATNSELSFNLPPKTNFKGLRGIEAITGSSNFDICEYIILKLIGEYKHTNSTICMLCKTSVARNVVSELSRNHIAYQKVEMLNFNSSKIFGISASACVLIIKLSTDEACAGEIVCEVKDFDKKSVIDTLIVSGDTVKTART
;
A
#
# COMPACT_ATOMS: atom_id res chain seq x y z
N ILE A 1 -12.72 -20.27 -7.70
CA ILE A 1 -11.45 -19.88 -7.03
C ILE A 1 -10.34 -20.18 -8.00
N GLU A 2 -9.54 -19.18 -8.31
CA GLU A 2 -8.36 -19.34 -9.14
C GLU A 2 -7.10 -19.21 -8.29
N THR A 3 -6.06 -19.95 -8.63
CA THR A 3 -4.75 -19.87 -7.98
C THR A 3 -3.74 -19.43 -9.03
N ASN A 4 -3.18 -18.23 -8.82
CA ASN A 4 -2.22 -17.62 -9.74
C ASN A 4 -1.11 -16.93 -8.97
N ASP A 5 0.05 -16.74 -9.61
CA ASP A 5 1.10 -15.90 -9.10
C ASP A 5 0.73 -14.43 -9.33
N ILE A 6 0.64 -13.65 -8.24
CA ILE A 6 0.27 -12.23 -8.28
C ILE A 6 1.19 -11.39 -9.20
N PHE A 7 2.43 -11.82 -9.43
CA PHE A 7 3.37 -11.09 -10.29
C PHE A 7 3.13 -11.31 -11.79
N ASN A 8 2.47 -12.40 -12.14
CA ASN A 8 2.25 -12.81 -13.52
C ASN A 8 0.85 -12.53 -14.05
N VAL A 9 -0.05 -12.04 -13.20
CA VAL A 9 -1.44 -11.78 -13.57
C VAL A 9 -1.84 -10.33 -13.29
N SER A 10 -2.77 -9.80 -14.11
CA SER A 10 -3.50 -8.59 -13.79
C SER A 10 -4.78 -8.94 -13.06
N THR A 11 -4.88 -8.54 -11.80
CA THR A 11 -6.07 -8.79 -10.98
C THR A 11 -7.28 -8.03 -11.52
N LYS A 12 -7.07 -6.84 -12.10
CA LYS A 12 -8.12 -6.06 -12.77
C LYS A 12 -8.69 -6.81 -13.98
N THR A 13 -7.84 -7.45 -14.76
CA THR A 13 -8.29 -8.25 -15.92
C THR A 13 -9.12 -9.46 -15.46
N LEU A 14 -8.74 -10.10 -14.36
CA LEU A 14 -9.49 -11.22 -13.80
C LEU A 14 -10.86 -10.81 -13.23
N CYS A 15 -10.95 -9.67 -12.56
CA CYS A 15 -12.18 -9.20 -11.96
C CYS A 15 -13.14 -8.54 -12.97
N GLY A 16 -12.60 -7.85 -13.98
CA GLY A 16 -13.41 -7.16 -14.98
C GLY A 16 -14.22 -5.97 -14.47
N GLU A 17 -14.06 -5.57 -13.22
CA GLU A 17 -14.86 -4.56 -12.54
C GLU A 17 -14.06 -3.29 -12.24
N ASP A 18 -14.73 -2.12 -12.31
CA ASP A 18 -14.13 -0.82 -11.99
C ASP A 18 -14.31 -0.40 -10.51
N CYS A 19 -15.00 -1.20 -9.72
CA CYS A 19 -15.20 -0.95 -8.30
C CYS A 19 -15.13 -2.27 -7.54
N VAL A 20 -13.97 -2.58 -6.98
CA VAL A 20 -13.71 -3.82 -6.24
C VAL A 20 -13.15 -3.53 -4.86
N LEU A 21 -13.31 -4.49 -3.96
CA LEU A 21 -12.61 -4.54 -2.69
C LEU A 21 -11.50 -5.60 -2.78
N VAL A 22 -10.26 -5.16 -2.72
CA VAL A 22 -9.08 -6.02 -2.68
C VAL A 22 -8.63 -6.17 -1.23
N ILE A 23 -8.68 -7.37 -0.69
CA ILE A 23 -8.24 -7.67 0.68
C ILE A 23 -7.07 -8.64 0.61
N GLY A 24 -6.00 -8.37 1.35
CA GLY A 24 -4.84 -9.24 1.35
C GLY A 24 -3.99 -9.19 2.62
N ASN A 25 -3.27 -10.30 2.81
CA ASN A 25 -2.17 -10.41 3.75
C ASN A 25 -0.94 -10.88 2.95
N PRO A 26 -0.27 -9.96 2.23
CA PRO A 26 0.85 -10.33 1.38
C PRO A 26 2.04 -10.85 2.21
N PRO A 27 2.88 -11.70 1.62
CA PRO A 27 4.05 -12.25 2.29
C PRO A 27 5.00 -11.13 2.74
N ARG A 28 5.68 -11.34 3.87
CA ARG A 28 6.59 -10.39 4.51
C ARG A 28 8.01 -10.93 4.38
N ALA A 29 8.57 -10.86 3.19
CA ALA A 29 9.93 -11.29 2.95
C ALA A 29 10.78 -10.13 2.45
N THR A 30 12.02 -10.05 2.94
CA THR A 30 13.02 -9.08 2.48
C THR A 30 13.88 -9.69 1.37
N ASN A 31 14.58 -8.87 0.61
CA ASN A 31 15.45 -9.31 -0.50
C ASN A 31 16.47 -10.39 -0.13
N SER A 32 16.94 -10.42 1.12
CA SER A 32 17.88 -11.42 1.61
C SER A 32 17.27 -12.82 1.73
N GLU A 33 15.94 -12.91 1.82
CA GLU A 33 15.19 -14.17 1.95
C GLU A 33 14.61 -14.64 0.61
N LEU A 34 14.56 -13.77 -0.39
CA LEU A 34 13.97 -13.98 -1.70
C LEU A 34 15.02 -14.07 -2.81
N SER A 35 15.99 -14.96 -2.68
CA SER A 35 17.03 -15.14 -3.71
C SER A 35 16.51 -15.66 -5.06
N PHE A 36 15.25 -16.07 -5.16
CA PHE A 36 14.63 -16.62 -6.37
C PHE A 36 13.23 -16.06 -6.56
N ASN A 37 12.93 -15.56 -7.77
CA ASN A 37 11.60 -15.08 -8.23
C ASN A 37 11.21 -13.63 -7.89
N LEU A 38 12.14 -12.70 -7.83
CA LEU A 38 11.77 -11.29 -7.93
C LEU A 38 11.31 -11.00 -9.37
N PRO A 39 10.17 -10.31 -9.55
CA PRO A 39 9.72 -9.94 -10.89
C PRO A 39 10.76 -9.04 -11.57
N PRO A 40 10.96 -9.17 -12.89
CA PRO A 40 11.91 -8.35 -13.62
C PRO A 40 11.55 -6.87 -13.48
N LYS A 41 12.54 -6.02 -13.23
CA LYS A 41 12.42 -4.56 -13.01
C LYS A 41 11.65 -3.79 -14.10
N THR A 42 11.39 -4.44 -15.23
CA THR A 42 10.77 -3.84 -16.42
C THR A 42 9.24 -3.70 -16.36
N ASN A 43 8.55 -4.35 -15.41
CA ASN A 43 7.08 -4.40 -15.39
C ASN A 43 6.38 -3.20 -14.73
N PHE A 44 7.14 -2.23 -14.21
CA PHE A 44 6.60 -1.05 -13.51
C PHE A 44 6.81 0.29 -14.21
N LYS A 45 7.03 0.32 -15.50
CA LYS A 45 7.26 1.56 -16.27
C LYS A 45 6.13 2.61 -16.19
N GLY A 46 5.01 2.31 -15.53
CA GLY A 46 3.91 3.26 -15.34
C GLY A 46 3.94 4.05 -14.04
N LEU A 47 4.71 3.62 -13.04
CA LEU A 47 4.85 4.32 -11.75
C LEU A 47 6.29 4.84 -11.64
N ARG A 48 6.48 6.13 -11.94
CA ARG A 48 7.78 6.81 -11.71
C ARG A 48 8.08 6.72 -10.22
N GLY A 49 9.24 6.18 -9.84
CA GLY A 49 9.66 6.03 -8.44
C GLY A 49 9.86 4.58 -7.98
N ILE A 50 9.18 3.59 -8.56
CA ILE A 50 9.37 2.18 -8.20
C ILE A 50 10.77 1.67 -8.60
N GLU A 51 11.37 2.19 -9.68
CA GLU A 51 12.75 1.86 -10.06
C GLU A 51 13.77 2.28 -8.99
N ALA A 52 13.49 3.36 -8.24
CA ALA A 52 14.34 3.80 -7.14
C ALA A 52 14.22 2.89 -5.90
N ILE A 53 13.04 2.34 -5.64
CA ILE A 53 12.77 1.41 -4.52
C ILE A 53 13.43 0.07 -4.78
N THR A 54 13.38 -0.44 -6.01
CA THR A 54 13.99 -1.74 -6.38
C THR A 54 15.51 -1.71 -6.44
N GLY A 55 16.13 -0.53 -6.39
CA GLY A 55 17.58 -0.33 -6.30
C GLY A 55 18.12 -0.32 -4.88
N SER A 56 17.30 -0.19 -3.84
CA SER A 56 17.74 -0.15 -2.45
C SER A 56 17.74 -1.53 -1.82
N SER A 57 18.68 -1.78 -0.92
CA SER A 57 18.91 -3.06 -0.23
C SER A 57 17.78 -3.54 0.70
N ASN A 58 16.69 -2.79 0.83
CA ASN A 58 15.59 -3.04 1.78
C ASN A 58 14.22 -3.18 1.12
N PHE A 59 14.16 -3.75 -0.08
CA PHE A 59 12.89 -4.01 -0.77
C PHE A 59 12.02 -5.00 0.04
N ASP A 60 10.76 -4.63 0.29
CA ASP A 60 9.76 -5.48 0.92
C ASP A 60 8.74 -5.92 -0.14
N ILE A 61 8.60 -7.23 -0.34
CA ILE A 61 7.67 -7.80 -1.35
C ILE A 61 6.22 -7.37 -1.10
N CYS A 62 5.86 -7.17 0.17
CA CYS A 62 4.54 -6.66 0.54
C CYS A 62 4.28 -5.26 -0.04
N GLU A 63 5.28 -4.36 0.06
CA GLU A 63 5.21 -3.02 -0.54
C GLU A 63 5.01 -3.11 -2.05
N TYR A 64 5.78 -3.96 -2.72
CA TYR A 64 5.69 -4.18 -4.15
C TYR A 64 4.28 -4.65 -4.59
N ILE A 65 3.71 -5.63 -3.89
CA ILE A 65 2.37 -6.14 -4.19
C ILE A 65 1.32 -5.03 -4.04
N ILE A 66 1.40 -4.24 -2.97
CA ILE A 66 0.46 -3.15 -2.73
C ILE A 66 0.56 -2.09 -3.85
N LEU A 67 1.77 -1.69 -4.22
CA LEU A 67 2.00 -0.70 -5.28
C LEU A 67 1.54 -1.23 -6.65
N LYS A 68 1.75 -2.52 -6.95
CA LYS A 68 1.21 -3.15 -8.14
C LYS A 68 -0.31 -3.05 -8.21
N LEU A 69 -0.99 -3.41 -7.13
CA LEU A 69 -2.45 -3.32 -7.04
C LEU A 69 -2.95 -1.88 -7.21
N ILE A 70 -2.29 -0.91 -6.57
CA ILE A 70 -2.61 0.51 -6.76
C ILE A 70 -2.47 0.88 -8.24
N GLY A 71 -1.38 0.47 -8.90
CA GLY A 71 -1.15 0.72 -10.32
C GLY A 71 -2.23 0.12 -11.22
N GLU A 72 -2.75 -1.06 -10.89
CA GLU A 72 -3.83 -1.72 -11.64
C GLU A 72 -5.20 -1.04 -11.44
N TYR A 73 -5.48 -0.56 -10.22
CA TYR A 73 -6.79 -0.01 -9.86
C TYR A 73 -6.84 1.52 -9.78
N LYS A 74 -5.73 2.23 -10.04
CA LYS A 74 -5.77 3.69 -10.19
C LYS A 74 -6.81 4.08 -11.25
N HIS A 75 -7.42 5.22 -11.09
CA HIS A 75 -8.55 5.69 -11.91
C HIS A 75 -9.83 4.84 -11.77
N THR A 76 -10.00 4.14 -10.67
CA THR A 76 -11.24 3.44 -10.30
C THR A 76 -11.69 3.87 -8.91
N ASN A 77 -12.89 3.48 -8.50
CA ASN A 77 -13.40 3.68 -7.13
C ASN A 77 -13.15 2.45 -6.23
N SER A 78 -12.12 1.67 -6.55
CA SER A 78 -11.78 0.46 -5.80
C SER A 78 -11.16 0.77 -4.45
N THR A 79 -11.30 -0.18 -3.53
CA THR A 79 -10.69 -0.11 -2.19
C THR A 79 -9.65 -1.23 -2.04
N ILE A 80 -8.45 -0.86 -1.60
CA ILE A 80 -7.36 -1.78 -1.31
C ILE A 80 -7.18 -1.83 0.21
N CYS A 81 -7.26 -3.01 0.79
CA CYS A 81 -7.18 -3.25 2.23
C CYS A 81 -6.12 -4.32 2.52
N MET A 82 -4.96 -3.92 3.04
CA MET A 82 -3.79 -4.79 3.19
C MET A 82 -3.23 -4.81 4.60
N LEU A 83 -2.97 -6.01 5.09
CA LEU A 83 -2.22 -6.20 6.33
C LEU A 83 -0.72 -6.09 6.05
N CYS A 84 -0.06 -5.11 6.64
CA CYS A 84 1.36 -4.86 6.38
C CYS A 84 2.09 -4.28 7.62
N LYS A 85 3.42 -4.16 7.52
CA LYS A 85 4.20 -3.39 8.49
C LYS A 85 3.85 -1.91 8.39
N THR A 86 3.87 -1.21 9.52
CA THR A 86 3.62 0.24 9.57
C THR A 86 4.62 1.02 8.69
N SER A 87 5.87 0.57 8.59
CA SER A 87 6.87 1.17 7.69
C SER A 87 6.50 1.02 6.22
N VAL A 88 6.03 -0.16 5.81
CA VAL A 88 5.54 -0.41 4.45
C VAL A 88 4.35 0.48 4.13
N ALA A 89 3.37 0.57 5.03
CA ALA A 89 2.22 1.46 4.84
C ALA A 89 2.64 2.92 4.63
N ARG A 90 3.59 3.43 5.42
CA ARG A 90 4.11 4.80 5.26
C ARG A 90 4.79 5.02 3.92
N ASN A 91 5.61 4.06 3.45
CA ASN A 91 6.24 4.12 2.14
C ASN A 91 5.19 4.16 1.02
N VAL A 92 4.18 3.29 1.09
CA VAL A 92 3.07 3.27 0.13
C VAL A 92 2.34 4.61 0.08
N VAL A 93 2.04 5.21 1.24
CA VAL A 93 1.38 6.53 1.30
C VAL A 93 2.25 7.61 0.66
N SER A 94 3.57 7.57 0.87
CA SER A 94 4.50 8.49 0.20
C SER A 94 4.50 8.30 -1.32
N GLU A 95 4.46 7.05 -1.80
CA GLU A 95 4.39 6.76 -3.24
C GLU A 95 3.06 7.21 -3.87
N LEU A 96 1.93 7.11 -3.16
CA LEU A 96 0.66 7.68 -3.61
C LEU A 96 0.79 9.18 -3.90
N SER A 97 1.42 9.93 -2.97
CA SER A 97 1.63 11.37 -3.12
C SER A 97 2.58 11.70 -4.28
N ARG A 98 3.75 11.03 -4.35
CA ARG A 98 4.74 11.24 -5.42
C ARG A 98 4.19 10.98 -6.82
N ASN A 99 3.35 9.97 -6.95
CA ASN A 99 2.77 9.57 -8.22
C ASN A 99 1.41 10.23 -8.51
N HIS A 100 0.99 11.19 -7.66
CA HIS A 100 -0.28 11.90 -7.81
C HIS A 100 -1.46 10.95 -8.01
N ILE A 101 -1.53 9.88 -7.22
CA ILE A 101 -2.64 8.92 -7.29
C ILE A 101 -3.87 9.53 -6.62
N ALA A 102 -4.96 9.60 -7.37
CA ALA A 102 -6.23 10.11 -6.86
C ALA A 102 -6.86 9.17 -5.84
N TYR A 103 -7.31 9.71 -4.72
CA TYR A 103 -7.87 8.94 -3.61
C TYR A 103 -9.06 9.65 -2.96
N GLN A 104 -9.96 8.91 -2.37
CA GLN A 104 -11.05 9.42 -1.53
C GLN A 104 -10.67 9.36 -0.05
N LYS A 105 -9.94 8.30 0.36
CA LYS A 105 -9.58 8.06 1.75
C LYS A 105 -8.33 7.21 1.87
N VAL A 106 -7.47 7.55 2.84
CA VAL A 106 -6.32 6.73 3.24
C VAL A 106 -6.31 6.62 4.76
N GLU A 107 -6.29 5.40 5.26
CA GLU A 107 -6.28 5.11 6.70
C GLU A 107 -5.27 4.01 7.05
N MET A 108 -4.67 4.11 8.22
CA MET A 108 -3.86 3.07 8.84
C MET A 108 -4.52 2.67 10.17
N LEU A 109 -5.01 1.44 10.27
CA LEU A 109 -5.54 0.90 11.52
C LEU A 109 -4.42 0.17 12.25
N ASN A 110 -3.79 0.80 13.23
CA ASN A 110 -2.71 0.25 14.02
C ASN A 110 -3.26 -0.70 15.10
N PHE A 111 -2.63 -1.83 15.28
CA PHE A 111 -2.98 -2.80 16.31
C PHE A 111 -1.73 -3.37 16.99
N ASN A 112 -1.93 -3.96 18.16
CA ASN A 112 -0.87 -4.62 18.90
C ASN A 112 -0.58 -6.01 18.30
N SER A 113 0.43 -6.09 17.44
CA SER A 113 0.83 -7.32 16.77
C SER A 113 1.40 -8.37 17.72
N SER A 114 1.99 -7.97 18.85
CA SER A 114 2.45 -8.93 19.87
C SER A 114 1.29 -9.65 20.51
N LYS A 115 0.18 -8.93 20.78
CA LYS A 115 -1.04 -9.51 21.37
C LYS A 115 -1.77 -10.44 20.40
N ILE A 116 -1.80 -10.09 19.10
CA ILE A 116 -2.58 -10.82 18.08
C ILE A 116 -1.78 -11.96 17.46
N PHE A 117 -0.50 -11.72 17.15
CA PHE A 117 0.34 -12.66 16.39
C PHE A 117 1.59 -13.13 17.12
N GLY A 118 1.83 -12.66 18.35
CA GLY A 118 3.03 -13.01 19.11
C GLY A 118 4.35 -12.44 18.56
N ILE A 119 4.27 -11.42 17.67
CA ILE A 119 5.43 -10.80 17.02
C ILE A 119 5.62 -9.36 17.48
N SER A 120 6.88 -8.92 17.66
CA SER A 120 7.20 -7.56 18.11
C SER A 120 7.18 -6.49 17.01
N ALA A 121 6.93 -6.85 15.76
CA ALA A 121 6.92 -5.91 14.65
C ALA A 121 5.66 -5.04 14.66
N SER A 122 5.80 -3.74 14.48
CA SER A 122 4.67 -2.83 14.31
C SER A 122 3.92 -3.13 13.00
N ALA A 123 2.62 -3.38 13.10
CA ALA A 123 1.77 -3.72 11.97
C ALA A 123 0.47 -2.91 11.98
N CYS A 124 -0.12 -2.78 10.80
CA CYS A 124 -1.40 -2.10 10.61
C CYS A 124 -2.19 -2.75 9.46
N VAL A 125 -3.47 -2.42 9.40
CA VAL A 125 -4.28 -2.59 8.19
C VAL A 125 -4.24 -1.25 7.46
N LEU A 126 -3.65 -1.23 6.26
CA LEU A 126 -3.66 -0.08 5.36
C LEU A 126 -4.91 -0.15 4.49
N ILE A 127 -5.71 0.91 4.50
CA ILE A 127 -6.93 1.04 3.71
C ILE A 127 -6.77 2.23 2.78
N ILE A 128 -6.87 1.99 1.48
CA ILE A 128 -6.79 3.01 0.43
C ILE A 128 -8.06 2.92 -0.40
N LYS A 129 -8.91 3.93 -0.36
CA LYS A 129 -10.03 4.09 -1.27
C LYS A 129 -9.59 5.01 -2.39
N LEU A 130 -9.44 4.45 -3.57
CA LEU A 130 -9.04 5.15 -4.79
C LEU A 130 -10.18 6.03 -5.33
N SER A 131 -9.87 6.91 -6.24
CA SER A 131 -10.82 7.82 -6.87
C SER A 131 -10.62 7.88 -8.38
N THR A 132 -11.71 8.12 -9.09
CA THR A 132 -11.69 8.53 -10.50
C THR A 132 -11.49 10.03 -10.67
N ASP A 133 -11.67 10.82 -9.59
CA ASP A 133 -11.52 12.28 -9.60
C ASP A 133 -10.06 12.67 -9.35
N GLU A 134 -9.37 13.08 -10.39
CA GLU A 134 -7.97 13.49 -10.34
C GLU A 134 -7.73 14.80 -9.55
N ALA A 135 -8.76 15.58 -9.27
CA ALA A 135 -8.65 16.74 -8.37
C ALA A 135 -8.30 16.33 -6.93
N CYS A 136 -8.53 15.07 -6.58
CA CYS A 136 -8.17 14.50 -5.27
C CYS A 136 -6.74 13.95 -5.21
N ALA A 137 -5.88 14.24 -6.21
CA ALA A 137 -4.50 13.78 -6.24
C ALA A 137 -3.54 14.81 -5.59
N GLY A 138 -2.38 14.33 -5.12
CA GLY A 138 -1.29 15.19 -4.63
C GLY A 138 -1.01 15.02 -3.14
N GLU A 139 -1.40 15.99 -2.31
CA GLU A 139 -1.22 15.87 -0.86
C GLU A 139 -2.12 14.77 -0.28
N ILE A 140 -1.54 13.86 0.50
CA ILE A 140 -2.27 12.77 1.13
C ILE A 140 -2.49 13.08 2.62
N VAL A 141 -3.75 13.04 3.04
CA VAL A 141 -4.13 13.05 4.46
C VAL A 141 -4.47 11.62 4.86
N CYS A 142 -3.59 11.01 5.67
CA CYS A 142 -3.75 9.64 6.15
C CYS A 142 -4.07 9.64 7.64
N GLU A 143 -5.27 9.19 7.99
CA GLU A 143 -5.66 9.01 9.39
C GLU A 143 -5.04 7.73 9.95
N VAL A 144 -4.34 7.86 11.08
CA VAL A 144 -3.84 6.71 11.85
C VAL A 144 -4.78 6.48 13.02
N LYS A 145 -5.40 5.31 13.05
CA LYS A 145 -6.40 4.95 14.06
C LYS A 145 -5.96 3.76 14.91
N ASP A 146 -6.43 3.73 16.13
CA ASP A 146 -6.42 2.51 16.94
C ASP A 146 -7.41 1.49 16.34
N PHE A 147 -6.97 0.25 16.13
CA PHE A 147 -7.80 -0.78 15.49
C PHE A 147 -9.03 -1.14 16.33
N ASP A 148 -8.88 -1.24 17.66
CA ASP A 148 -9.95 -1.65 18.55
C ASP A 148 -10.93 -0.49 18.82
N LYS A 149 -10.39 0.67 19.17
CA LYS A 149 -11.19 1.83 19.56
C LYS A 149 -11.73 2.62 18.38
N LYS A 150 -11.15 2.45 17.18
CA LYS A 150 -11.45 3.24 15.96
C LYS A 150 -11.21 4.75 16.11
N SER A 151 -10.58 5.16 17.19
CA SER A 151 -10.22 6.57 17.43
C SER A 151 -8.98 6.96 16.62
N VAL A 152 -8.96 8.17 16.11
CA VAL A 152 -7.78 8.75 15.48
C VAL A 152 -6.74 9.01 16.58
N ILE A 153 -5.53 8.47 16.40
CA ILE A 153 -4.39 8.62 17.31
C ILE A 153 -3.30 9.50 16.69
N ASP A 154 -3.33 9.67 15.38
CA ASP A 154 -2.39 10.48 14.63
C ASP A 154 -2.93 10.80 13.24
N THR A 155 -2.37 11.82 12.58
CA THR A 155 -2.66 12.16 11.18
C THR A 155 -1.35 12.44 10.46
N LEU A 156 -1.10 11.72 9.38
CA LEU A 156 0.03 11.95 8.49
C LEU A 156 -0.42 12.83 7.34
N ILE A 157 0.28 13.93 7.11
CA ILE A 157 0.13 14.78 5.94
C ILE A 157 1.37 14.58 5.09
N VAL A 158 1.19 14.01 3.91
CA VAL A 158 2.28 13.60 3.01
C VAL A 158 2.19 14.37 1.71
N SER A 159 3.26 15.10 1.38
CA SER A 159 3.39 15.85 0.13
C SER A 159 4.75 15.54 -0.49
N GLY A 160 4.76 14.68 -1.50
CA GLY A 160 5.97 14.13 -2.09
C GLY A 160 6.83 13.40 -1.04
N ASP A 161 8.05 13.91 -0.80
CA ASP A 161 8.97 13.35 0.19
C ASP A 161 8.79 13.91 1.61
N THR A 162 7.91 14.90 1.76
CA THR A 162 7.68 15.57 3.06
C THR A 162 6.55 14.88 3.80
N VAL A 163 6.83 14.42 5.02
CA VAL A 163 5.85 13.83 5.93
C VAL A 163 5.76 14.70 7.18
N LYS A 164 4.59 15.23 7.45
CA LYS A 164 4.26 15.94 8.68
C LYS A 164 3.30 15.11 9.51
N THR A 165 3.45 15.16 10.81
CA THR A 165 2.59 14.45 11.76
C THR A 165 1.83 15.49 12.57
N ALA A 166 0.51 15.43 12.54
CA ALA A 166 -0.37 16.25 13.38
C ALA A 166 -0.97 15.32 14.45
N ARG A 167 -0.36 15.31 15.65
CA ARG A 167 -0.94 14.56 16.78
C ARG A 167 -2.21 15.26 17.23
N THR A 168 -3.26 14.46 17.38
CA THR A 168 -4.53 14.91 17.94
C THR A 168 -4.48 14.86 19.46
#